data_6cdb08bcbb9c84f980a4075a20a16e70
#
_entry.id   6cdb08bcbb9c84f980a4075a20a16e70
#
_cell.length_a   1.000
_cell.length_b   1.000
_cell.length_c   1.000
_cell.angle_alpha   90.00
_cell.angle_beta   90.00
_cell.angle_gamma   90.00
#
_symmetry.space_group_name_H-M   'P 1'
#
loop_
_entity.id
_entity.type
_entity.pdbx_description
1 polymer ?
#
loop_
_entity_poly.entity_id
_entity_poly.type
_entity_poly.pdbx_seq_one_letter_code
_entity_poly.pdbx_strand_id
1 'polypeptide(L)'
;MRRLALALLIVASAALVWPLAHRAASLPKAARTFRVATFNIHKGADRRGHYDLEQTIEAIGRLDADLVGVQEAMQNHPDFNCDDQPALIAEGLRRRTGRPWTQVFVKAWITDHRQCLVDRRGKDVETEGVAIFAPERIVASSSVRLSEGRVGLAVRVASMPDVPVIVTHLSANQENQPQREREIATLLPWAARQGPGLLIGDLNARPEASELGAVMARYRDAWADAAAHGRAGGVASGSTRPGRRVSRIDYVFYAPAVDLTLDSVEIVDTSTLPGLGEVSDHHPVVATFRRNPPAHAAGAVDIR
;
A
#
# COMPACT_ATOMS: atom_id res chain seq x y z
N MET A 1 -31.50 -53.66 81.65
CA MET A 1 -31.26 -53.53 80.25
C MET A 1 -31.08 -52.07 79.88
N ARG A 2 -29.84 -51.57 79.84
CA ARG A 2 -29.51 -50.17 79.58
C ARG A 2 -28.79 -50.11 78.22
N ARG A 3 -29.36 -49.39 77.28
CA ARG A 3 -28.74 -49.15 75.97
C ARG A 3 -27.85 -47.93 76.03
N LEU A 4 -26.57 -48.13 75.88
CA LEU A 4 -25.60 -47.01 75.63
C LEU A 4 -25.75 -46.51 74.21
N ALA A 5 -25.95 -45.22 73.99
CA ALA A 5 -25.86 -44.53 72.71
C ALA A 5 -24.46 -43.96 72.59
N LEU A 6 -23.76 -44.36 71.51
CA LEU A 6 -22.44 -43.84 71.16
C LEU A 6 -22.64 -42.65 70.23
N ALA A 7 -22.24 -41.48 70.69
CA ALA A 7 -22.26 -40.26 69.80
C ALA A 7 -20.94 -40.17 69.04
N LEU A 8 -21.01 -40.22 67.72
CA LEU A 8 -19.87 -39.95 66.80
C LEU A 8 -19.76 -38.43 66.55
N LEU A 9 -18.68 -37.87 67.00
CA LEU A 9 -18.29 -36.50 66.61
C LEU A 9 -17.60 -36.56 65.23
N ILE A 10 -18.23 -35.96 64.22
CA ILE A 10 -17.58 -35.73 62.91
C ILE A 10 -16.95 -34.33 62.98
N VAL A 11 -15.61 -34.28 62.99
CA VAL A 11 -14.85 -33.07 62.83
C VAL A 11 -14.74 -32.79 61.33
N ALA A 12 -15.46 -31.81 60.83
CA ALA A 12 -15.35 -31.34 59.47
C ALA A 12 -14.16 -30.39 59.32
N SER A 13 -13.08 -30.87 58.72
CA SER A 13 -11.93 -30.03 58.32
C SER A 13 -12.28 -29.28 57.04
N ALA A 14 -12.60 -27.98 57.15
CA ALA A 14 -12.76 -27.09 56.01
C ALA A 14 -11.37 -26.73 55.46
N ALA A 15 -10.96 -27.42 54.41
CA ALA A 15 -9.80 -27.03 53.63
C ALA A 15 -10.14 -25.75 52.83
N LEU A 16 -9.52 -24.64 53.20
CA LEU A 16 -9.60 -23.36 52.51
C LEU A 16 -8.84 -23.50 51.17
N VAL A 17 -9.56 -23.76 50.06
CA VAL A 17 -9.01 -23.78 48.71
C VAL A 17 -8.92 -22.32 48.26
N TRP A 18 -7.72 -21.76 48.34
CA TRP A 18 -7.40 -20.45 47.75
C TRP A 18 -7.38 -20.60 46.25
N PRO A 19 -8.19 -19.86 45.47
CA PRO A 19 -8.10 -19.93 44.03
C PRO A 19 -6.80 -19.24 43.60
N LEU A 20 -5.80 -20.00 43.18
CA LEU A 20 -4.67 -19.52 42.40
C LEU A 20 -5.24 -18.96 41.07
N ALA A 21 -5.51 -17.65 41.08
CA ALA A 21 -5.77 -16.93 39.84
C ALA A 21 -4.51 -16.99 38.98
N HIS A 22 -4.45 -17.98 38.11
CA HIS A 22 -3.49 -17.99 37.03
C HIS A 22 -3.81 -16.77 36.17
N ARG A 23 -3.03 -15.69 36.31
CA ARG A 23 -2.94 -14.65 35.29
C ARG A 23 -2.51 -15.38 34.02
N ALA A 24 -3.47 -15.67 33.14
CA ALA A 24 -3.16 -16.03 31.77
C ALA A 24 -2.32 -14.87 31.20
N ALA A 25 -1.02 -15.11 31.06
CA ALA A 25 -0.16 -14.19 30.33
C ALA A 25 -0.81 -14.07 28.94
N SER A 26 -1.35 -12.91 28.63
CA SER A 26 -1.88 -12.63 27.32
C SER A 26 -0.71 -12.86 26.36
N LEU A 27 -0.85 -13.85 25.48
CA LEU A 27 0.10 -14.07 24.38
C LEU A 27 0.31 -12.72 23.70
N PRO A 28 1.53 -12.34 23.37
CA PRO A 28 1.79 -11.08 22.69
C PRO A 28 0.92 -11.08 21.42
N LYS A 29 0.06 -10.06 21.29
CA LYS A 29 -0.78 -9.87 20.11
C LYS A 29 0.16 -9.93 18.91
N ALA A 30 -0.06 -10.88 18.01
CA ALA A 30 0.78 -11.05 16.82
C ALA A 30 1.01 -9.68 16.19
N ALA A 31 2.26 -9.34 15.92
CA ALA A 31 2.61 -8.03 15.37
C ALA A 31 1.79 -7.82 14.10
N ARG A 32 0.99 -6.75 14.08
CA ARG A 32 0.09 -6.47 12.95
C ARG A 32 0.94 -6.18 11.71
N THR A 33 0.75 -6.95 10.68
CA THR A 33 1.34 -6.69 9.37
C THR A 33 0.60 -5.57 8.66
N PHE A 34 1.31 -4.82 7.81
CA PHE A 34 0.78 -3.79 6.94
C PHE A 34 1.30 -4.04 5.52
N ARG A 35 0.42 -4.43 4.63
CA ARG A 35 0.73 -4.75 3.24
C ARG A 35 0.40 -3.55 2.36
N VAL A 36 1.41 -3.02 1.67
CA VAL A 36 1.27 -1.86 0.77
C VAL A 36 1.64 -2.28 -0.64
N ALA A 37 0.79 -1.94 -1.60
CA ALA A 37 1.03 -2.19 -3.01
C ALA A 37 1.12 -0.89 -3.80
N THR A 38 1.91 -0.90 -4.87
CA THR A 38 1.84 0.07 -5.97
C THR A 38 1.57 -0.65 -7.27
N PHE A 39 0.72 -0.06 -8.11
CA PHE A 39 0.33 -0.65 -9.37
C PHE A 39 -0.01 0.42 -10.42
N ASN A 40 0.82 0.58 -11.43
CA ASN A 40 0.42 1.30 -12.64
C ASN A 40 -0.54 0.40 -13.43
N ILE A 41 -1.80 0.81 -13.52
CA ILE A 41 -2.88 0.00 -14.12
C ILE A 41 -3.03 0.20 -15.62
N HIS A 42 -2.17 1.00 -16.26
CA HIS A 42 -2.23 1.29 -17.69
C HIS A 42 -3.67 1.63 -18.13
N LYS A 43 -4.34 2.49 -17.37
CA LYS A 43 -5.72 2.94 -17.67
C LYS A 43 -6.78 1.83 -17.65
N GLY A 44 -6.51 0.73 -16.93
CA GLY A 44 -7.37 -0.46 -16.92
C GLY A 44 -7.28 -1.32 -18.17
N ALA A 45 -6.17 -1.22 -18.92
CA ALA A 45 -5.94 -1.95 -20.15
C ALA A 45 -4.71 -2.85 -20.08
N ASP A 46 -4.75 -3.98 -20.78
CA ASP A 46 -3.59 -4.84 -20.94
C ASP A 46 -2.49 -4.15 -21.81
N ARG A 47 -1.33 -4.80 -21.95
CA ARG A 47 -0.21 -4.30 -22.78
C ARG A 47 -0.56 -4.12 -24.25
N ARG A 48 -1.63 -4.72 -24.74
CA ARG A 48 -2.13 -4.60 -26.12
C ARG A 48 -3.17 -3.49 -26.27
N GLY A 49 -3.55 -2.84 -25.17
CA GLY A 49 -4.56 -1.79 -25.13
C GLY A 49 -6.00 -2.30 -25.05
N HIS A 50 -6.21 -3.57 -24.70
CA HIS A 50 -7.56 -4.09 -24.45
C HIS A 50 -8.02 -3.62 -23.07
N TYR A 51 -9.02 -2.77 -23.04
CA TYR A 51 -9.61 -2.25 -21.81
C TYR A 51 -10.49 -3.31 -21.14
N ASP A 52 -10.14 -3.67 -19.90
CA ASP A 52 -10.93 -4.55 -19.03
C ASP A 52 -10.72 -4.17 -17.56
N LEU A 53 -11.53 -3.21 -17.09
CA LEU A 53 -11.41 -2.71 -15.72
C LEU A 53 -11.78 -3.79 -14.67
N GLU A 54 -12.64 -4.74 -15.01
CA GLU A 54 -13.03 -5.82 -14.09
C GLU A 54 -11.85 -6.75 -13.79
N GLN A 55 -11.00 -7.06 -14.77
CA GLN A 55 -9.77 -7.81 -14.52
C GLN A 55 -8.76 -7.01 -13.68
N THR A 56 -8.66 -5.71 -13.91
CA THR A 56 -7.83 -4.81 -13.09
C THR A 56 -8.30 -4.82 -11.62
N ILE A 57 -9.62 -4.71 -11.38
CA ILE A 57 -10.22 -4.78 -10.04
C ILE A 57 -9.94 -6.14 -9.39
N GLU A 58 -10.09 -7.22 -10.14
CA GLU A 58 -9.78 -8.57 -9.65
C GLU A 58 -8.31 -8.71 -9.27
N ALA A 59 -7.39 -8.20 -10.10
CA ALA A 59 -5.96 -8.22 -9.80
C ALA A 59 -5.65 -7.46 -8.51
N ILE A 60 -6.17 -6.22 -8.36
CA ILE A 60 -5.99 -5.42 -7.15
C ILE A 60 -6.54 -6.16 -5.91
N GLY A 61 -7.72 -6.78 -6.02
CA GLY A 61 -8.33 -7.54 -4.92
C GLY A 61 -7.45 -8.72 -4.46
N ARG A 62 -6.75 -9.37 -5.38
CA ARG A 62 -5.86 -10.50 -5.08
C ARG A 62 -4.49 -10.12 -4.51
N LEU A 63 -4.10 -8.85 -4.55
CA LEU A 63 -2.87 -8.41 -3.89
C LEU A 63 -2.97 -8.54 -2.36
N ASP A 64 -4.18 -8.67 -1.82
CA ASP A 64 -4.46 -8.76 -0.37
C ASP A 64 -3.73 -7.65 0.42
N ALA A 65 -3.78 -6.43 -0.12
CA ALA A 65 -3.10 -5.28 0.44
C ALA A 65 -4.02 -4.48 1.38
N ASP A 66 -3.41 -3.85 2.39
CA ASP A 66 -4.07 -2.90 3.30
C ASP A 66 -4.10 -1.48 2.72
N LEU A 67 -3.32 -1.24 1.65
CA LEU A 67 -3.34 -0.01 0.88
C LEU A 67 -2.75 -0.27 -0.50
N VAL A 68 -3.41 0.27 -1.53
CA VAL A 68 -2.93 0.20 -2.92
C VAL A 68 -2.83 1.61 -3.50
N GLY A 69 -1.62 2.01 -3.89
CA GLY A 69 -1.38 3.20 -4.71
C GLY A 69 -1.44 2.83 -6.19
N VAL A 70 -2.23 3.56 -6.94
CA VAL A 70 -2.49 3.30 -8.36
C VAL A 70 -2.04 4.49 -9.19
N GLN A 71 -1.38 4.23 -10.31
CA GLN A 71 -0.99 5.19 -11.33
C GLN A 71 -1.80 4.94 -12.60
N GLU A 72 -1.93 5.97 -13.42
CA GLU A 72 -2.70 5.97 -14.67
C GLU A 72 -4.19 5.62 -14.49
N ALA A 73 -4.79 5.97 -13.36
CA ALA A 73 -6.23 5.88 -13.22
C ALA A 73 -6.91 7.00 -14.03
N MET A 74 -7.97 6.66 -14.74
CA MET A 74 -8.67 7.57 -15.65
C MET A 74 -10.07 7.94 -15.17
N GLN A 75 -10.50 9.15 -15.50
CA GLN A 75 -11.91 9.58 -15.39
C GLN A 75 -12.39 10.17 -16.70
N ASN A 76 -13.58 9.75 -17.15
CA ASN A 76 -14.32 10.36 -18.25
C ASN A 76 -13.56 10.42 -19.59
N HIS A 77 -12.66 9.48 -19.86
CA HIS A 77 -11.96 9.43 -21.12
C HIS A 77 -12.70 8.51 -22.12
N PRO A 78 -12.95 8.96 -23.37
CA PRO A 78 -13.76 8.20 -24.33
C PRO A 78 -13.18 6.85 -24.72
N ASP A 79 -11.85 6.71 -24.78
CA ASP A 79 -11.20 5.44 -25.09
C ASP A 79 -11.35 4.38 -23.98
N PHE A 80 -11.83 4.78 -22.80
CA PHE A 80 -12.05 3.92 -21.63
C PHE A 80 -13.50 4.02 -21.14
N ASN A 81 -14.47 3.94 -22.06
CA ASN A 81 -15.92 3.92 -21.84
C ASN A 81 -16.46 5.13 -21.05
N CYS A 82 -15.72 6.23 -20.96
CA CYS A 82 -16.06 7.37 -20.10
C CYS A 82 -16.14 7.00 -18.60
N ASP A 83 -15.53 5.92 -18.19
CA ASP A 83 -15.60 5.41 -16.82
C ASP A 83 -14.96 6.37 -15.80
N ASP A 84 -15.55 6.45 -14.61
CA ASP A 84 -14.88 6.94 -13.40
C ASP A 84 -14.16 5.75 -12.76
N GLN A 85 -12.97 5.41 -13.29
CA GLN A 85 -12.22 4.23 -12.84
C GLN A 85 -11.97 4.23 -11.33
N PRO A 86 -11.56 5.34 -10.67
CA PRO A 86 -11.38 5.33 -9.21
C PRO A 86 -12.66 4.93 -8.45
N ALA A 87 -13.82 5.42 -8.86
CA ALA A 87 -15.09 5.08 -8.23
C ALA A 87 -15.46 3.61 -8.49
N LEU A 88 -15.33 3.14 -9.73
CA LEU A 88 -15.63 1.76 -10.13
C LEU A 88 -14.70 0.75 -9.47
N ILE A 89 -13.40 1.05 -9.36
CA ILE A 89 -12.44 0.19 -8.66
C ILE A 89 -12.83 0.05 -7.18
N ALA A 90 -13.11 1.14 -6.48
CA ALA A 90 -13.50 1.08 -5.07
C ALA A 90 -14.79 0.28 -4.87
N GLU A 91 -15.77 0.47 -5.74
CA GLU A 91 -17.05 -0.26 -5.73
C GLU A 91 -16.85 -1.76 -6.01
N GLY A 92 -16.08 -2.10 -7.05
CA GLY A 92 -15.78 -3.47 -7.41
C GLY A 92 -15.03 -4.21 -6.32
N LEU A 93 -14.06 -3.55 -5.66
CA LEU A 93 -13.35 -4.10 -4.51
C LEU A 93 -14.27 -4.35 -3.31
N ARG A 94 -15.23 -3.43 -3.03
CA ARG A 94 -16.24 -3.67 -1.98
C ARG A 94 -17.09 -4.90 -2.28
N ARG A 95 -17.57 -5.05 -3.51
CA ARG A 95 -18.37 -6.21 -3.91
C ARG A 95 -17.60 -7.52 -3.77
N ARG A 96 -16.33 -7.56 -4.19
CA ARG A 96 -15.51 -8.77 -4.20
C ARG A 96 -15.02 -9.21 -2.83
N THR A 97 -14.63 -8.25 -2.01
CA THR A 97 -13.93 -8.55 -0.74
C THR A 97 -14.82 -8.42 0.48
N GLY A 98 -15.99 -7.79 0.36
CA GLY A 98 -16.86 -7.44 1.49
C GLY A 98 -16.25 -6.40 2.45
N ARG A 99 -15.07 -5.83 2.13
CA ARG A 99 -14.38 -4.82 2.96
C ARG A 99 -14.84 -3.41 2.56
N PRO A 100 -14.83 -2.43 3.49
CA PRO A 100 -15.29 -1.05 3.23
C PRO A 100 -14.22 -0.22 2.52
N TRP A 101 -13.92 -0.54 1.27
CA TRP A 101 -12.91 0.17 0.49
C TRP A 101 -13.27 1.65 0.31
N THR A 102 -12.32 2.50 0.63
CA THR A 102 -12.34 3.94 0.39
C THR A 102 -11.25 4.33 -0.60
N GLN A 103 -11.38 5.48 -1.22
CA GLN A 103 -10.37 5.96 -2.16
C GLN A 103 -10.19 7.47 -2.06
N VAL A 104 -9.00 7.93 -2.45
CA VAL A 104 -8.69 9.32 -2.79
C VAL A 104 -8.04 9.32 -4.16
N PHE A 105 -8.54 10.15 -5.06
CA PHE A 105 -7.99 10.34 -6.40
C PHE A 105 -7.56 11.79 -6.58
N VAL A 106 -6.39 12.00 -7.18
CA VAL A 106 -5.88 13.34 -7.55
C VAL A 106 -5.55 13.34 -9.03
N LYS A 107 -6.22 14.23 -9.75
CA LYS A 107 -6.00 14.42 -11.19
C LYS A 107 -4.63 15.04 -11.42
N ALA A 108 -3.87 14.41 -12.30
CA ALA A 108 -2.72 15.01 -12.95
C ALA A 108 -3.19 15.87 -14.13
N TRP A 109 -2.37 16.82 -14.57
CA TRP A 109 -2.68 17.59 -15.76
C TRP A 109 -2.31 16.79 -16.99
N ILE A 110 -3.25 16.65 -17.93
CA ILE A 110 -3.04 15.99 -19.22
C ILE A 110 -3.40 16.94 -20.35
N THR A 111 -2.67 16.79 -21.43
CA THR A 111 -2.88 17.53 -22.67
C THR A 111 -3.83 16.84 -23.65
N ASP A 112 -4.43 15.70 -23.29
CA ASP A 112 -5.40 15.04 -24.15
C ASP A 112 -6.76 15.72 -24.03
N HIS A 113 -7.23 16.30 -25.14
CA HIS A 113 -8.49 17.03 -25.23
C HIS A 113 -9.70 16.15 -25.54
N ARG A 114 -9.54 14.84 -25.65
CA ARG A 114 -10.65 13.89 -25.85
C ARG A 114 -11.29 13.58 -24.52
N GLN A 115 -12.49 14.14 -24.29
CA GLN A 115 -13.19 14.07 -23.01
C GLN A 115 -14.65 13.74 -23.21
N CYS A 116 -15.19 12.90 -22.34
CA CYS A 116 -16.64 12.65 -22.28
C CYS A 116 -17.40 13.79 -21.63
N LEU A 117 -16.71 14.52 -20.74
CA LEU A 117 -17.30 15.63 -20.00
C LEU A 117 -16.40 16.87 -20.12
N VAL A 118 -17.05 18.00 -20.20
CA VAL A 118 -16.41 19.32 -20.08
C VAL A 118 -16.89 20.02 -18.82
N ASP A 119 -16.12 20.95 -18.30
CA ASP A 119 -16.58 21.75 -17.18
C ASP A 119 -17.75 22.66 -17.62
N ARG A 120 -18.42 23.32 -16.64
CA ARG A 120 -19.55 24.21 -16.93
C ARG A 120 -19.20 25.40 -17.83
N ARG A 121 -17.91 25.66 -18.09
CA ARG A 121 -17.38 26.71 -18.96
C ARG A 121 -16.98 26.15 -20.34
N GLY A 122 -17.27 24.87 -20.61
CA GLY A 122 -16.91 24.24 -21.87
C GLY A 122 -15.42 23.88 -21.98
N LYS A 123 -14.69 23.85 -20.86
CA LYS A 123 -13.27 23.46 -20.85
C LYS A 123 -13.13 21.99 -20.58
N ASP A 124 -12.16 21.37 -21.25
CA ASP A 124 -11.77 20.01 -20.98
C ASP A 124 -11.34 19.82 -19.53
N VAL A 125 -11.71 18.69 -18.92
CA VAL A 125 -11.31 18.33 -17.56
C VAL A 125 -10.17 17.31 -17.60
N GLU A 126 -9.24 17.44 -16.67
CA GLU A 126 -8.16 16.47 -16.49
C GLU A 126 -8.73 15.08 -16.24
N THR A 127 -8.17 14.07 -16.89
CA THR A 127 -8.72 12.71 -16.88
C THR A 127 -7.83 11.69 -16.17
N GLU A 128 -6.52 11.81 -16.31
CA GLU A 128 -5.58 10.86 -15.67
C GLU A 128 -5.11 11.36 -14.31
N GLY A 129 -4.74 10.43 -13.44
CA GLY A 129 -4.17 10.78 -12.15
C GLY A 129 -3.63 9.59 -11.39
N VAL A 130 -3.38 9.84 -10.10
CA VAL A 130 -3.01 8.81 -9.14
C VAL A 130 -4.13 8.64 -8.11
N ALA A 131 -4.29 7.40 -7.66
CA ALA A 131 -5.27 7.09 -6.63
C ALA A 131 -4.63 6.26 -5.51
N ILE A 132 -5.20 6.36 -4.31
CA ILE A 132 -4.94 5.42 -3.21
C ILE A 132 -6.27 4.79 -2.80
N PHE A 133 -6.26 3.47 -2.67
CA PHE A 133 -7.36 2.65 -2.19
C PHE A 133 -6.98 1.99 -0.88
N ALA A 134 -7.90 1.98 0.09
CA ALA A 134 -7.73 1.27 1.34
C ALA A 134 -9.04 0.61 1.78
N PRO A 135 -9.01 -0.65 2.29
CA PRO A 135 -10.21 -1.34 2.81
C PRO A 135 -10.57 -0.88 4.22
N GLU A 136 -10.35 0.37 4.51
CA GLU A 136 -10.65 1.07 5.74
C GLU A 136 -10.76 2.58 5.50
N ARG A 137 -11.09 3.34 6.54
CA ARG A 137 -11.21 4.79 6.45
C ARG A 137 -9.85 5.46 6.25
N ILE A 138 -9.73 6.29 5.20
CA ILE A 138 -8.66 7.26 5.05
C ILE A 138 -8.97 8.44 5.97
N VAL A 139 -8.07 8.73 6.93
CA VAL A 139 -8.28 9.74 7.98
C VAL A 139 -7.68 11.09 7.64
N ALA A 140 -6.72 11.12 6.72
CA ALA A 140 -6.13 12.36 6.21
C ALA A 140 -5.63 12.15 4.78
N SER A 141 -5.67 13.20 3.98
CA SER A 141 -5.06 13.26 2.66
C SER A 141 -4.52 14.64 2.36
N SER A 142 -3.46 14.71 1.56
CA SER A 142 -2.91 15.94 1.01
C SER A 142 -2.23 15.66 -0.32
N SER A 143 -2.09 16.66 -1.17
CA SER A 143 -1.46 16.50 -2.48
C SER A 143 -0.54 17.65 -2.81
N VAL A 144 0.36 17.44 -3.77
CA VAL A 144 1.26 18.44 -4.34
C VAL A 144 1.26 18.32 -5.85
N ARG A 145 1.22 19.47 -6.53
CA ARG A 145 1.49 19.52 -7.98
C ARG A 145 3.00 19.53 -8.18
N LEU A 146 3.45 18.67 -9.06
CA LEU A 146 4.83 18.62 -9.54
C LEU A 146 4.90 19.32 -10.90
N SER A 147 6.10 19.47 -11.46
CA SER A 147 6.23 20.04 -12.80
C SER A 147 5.57 19.13 -13.86
N GLU A 148 5.23 19.69 -15.01
CA GLU A 148 4.56 19.04 -16.17
C GLU A 148 3.28 18.28 -15.77
N GLY A 149 2.55 18.81 -14.77
CA GLY A 149 1.25 18.28 -14.38
C GLY A 149 1.28 16.99 -13.55
N ARG A 150 2.45 16.46 -13.22
CA ARG A 150 2.54 15.31 -12.31
C ARG A 150 2.11 15.69 -10.89
N VAL A 151 1.80 14.70 -10.07
CA VAL A 151 1.28 14.91 -8.72
C VAL A 151 1.88 13.93 -7.73
N GLY A 152 1.96 14.35 -6.47
CA GLY A 152 2.12 13.48 -5.31
C GLY A 152 0.85 13.52 -4.47
N LEU A 153 0.38 12.35 -4.02
CA LEU A 153 -0.77 12.20 -3.12
C LEU A 153 -0.31 11.45 -1.87
N ALA A 154 -0.49 12.05 -0.70
CA ALA A 154 -0.27 11.42 0.59
C ALA A 154 -1.60 11.09 1.26
N VAL A 155 -1.69 9.92 1.88
CA VAL A 155 -2.82 9.55 2.75
C VAL A 155 -2.33 8.96 4.06
N ARG A 156 -3.23 8.95 5.06
CA ARG A 156 -3.12 8.20 6.30
C ARG A 156 -4.39 7.39 6.49
N VAL A 157 -4.23 6.14 6.90
CA VAL A 157 -5.36 5.23 7.17
C VAL A 157 -5.59 5.08 8.66
N ALA A 158 -6.80 4.70 9.05
CA ALA A 158 -7.20 4.66 10.47
C ALA A 158 -6.37 3.69 11.31
N SER A 159 -5.90 2.59 10.70
CA SER A 159 -5.05 1.61 11.37
C SER A 159 -3.60 2.05 11.56
N MET A 160 -3.13 3.00 10.72
CA MET A 160 -1.76 3.52 10.66
C MET A 160 -1.75 5.05 10.54
N PRO A 161 -2.35 5.79 11.51
CA PRO A 161 -2.54 7.24 11.37
C PRO A 161 -1.21 8.02 11.40
N ASP A 162 -0.16 7.42 11.92
CA ASP A 162 1.16 8.04 12.06
C ASP A 162 2.04 7.84 10.81
N VAL A 163 1.69 6.89 9.94
CA VAL A 163 2.48 6.53 8.76
C VAL A 163 1.84 7.09 7.49
N PRO A 164 2.39 8.16 6.91
CA PRO A 164 1.95 8.62 5.60
C PRO A 164 2.39 7.64 4.51
N VAL A 165 1.47 7.35 3.58
CA VAL A 165 1.79 6.66 2.33
C VAL A 165 1.61 7.65 1.19
N ILE A 166 2.68 7.87 0.43
CA ILE A 166 2.72 8.83 -0.67
C ILE A 166 2.78 8.05 -1.97
N VAL A 167 1.85 8.30 -2.88
CA VAL A 167 1.89 7.79 -4.25
C VAL A 167 2.26 8.89 -5.23
N THR A 168 3.06 8.56 -6.23
CA THR A 168 3.39 9.45 -7.35
C THR A 168 3.51 8.68 -8.66
N HIS A 169 3.48 9.41 -9.76
CA HIS A 169 3.82 8.91 -11.10
C HIS A 169 4.66 9.99 -11.79
N LEU A 170 5.96 9.73 -11.97
CA LEU A 170 6.88 10.70 -12.58
C LEU A 170 6.85 10.63 -14.10
N SER A 171 7.43 11.63 -14.75
CA SER A 171 7.46 11.73 -16.21
C SER A 171 8.12 10.54 -16.86
N ALA A 172 7.42 9.95 -17.85
CA ALA A 172 7.89 8.82 -18.64
C ALA A 172 9.01 9.24 -19.62
N ASN A 173 9.62 8.23 -20.24
CA ASN A 173 10.70 8.31 -21.22
C ASN A 173 12.07 8.68 -20.66
N GLN A 174 13.11 8.19 -21.35
CA GLN A 174 14.48 8.34 -20.89
C GLN A 174 14.99 9.78 -21.00
N GLU A 175 14.57 10.48 -22.05
CA GLU A 175 14.88 11.89 -22.30
C GLU A 175 14.30 12.84 -21.25
N ASN A 176 13.34 12.41 -20.48
CA ASN A 176 12.70 13.20 -19.41
C ASN A 176 13.45 13.15 -18.06
N GLN A 177 14.70 12.68 -18.01
CA GLN A 177 15.49 12.71 -16.78
C GLN A 177 15.52 14.10 -16.12
N PRO A 178 15.83 15.22 -16.81
CA PRO A 178 15.82 16.55 -16.18
C PRO A 178 14.44 16.95 -15.65
N GLN A 179 13.39 16.41 -16.27
CA GLN A 179 12.02 16.61 -15.82
C GLN A 179 11.76 15.89 -14.50
N ARG A 180 12.15 14.61 -14.41
CA ARG A 180 12.03 13.83 -13.15
C ARG A 180 12.87 14.43 -12.02
N GLU A 181 14.04 15.00 -12.32
CA GLU A 181 14.85 15.73 -11.34
C GLU A 181 14.08 16.90 -10.73
N ARG A 182 13.38 17.71 -11.54
CA ARG A 182 12.53 18.82 -11.06
C ARG A 182 11.33 18.32 -10.26
N GLU A 183 10.71 17.25 -10.70
CA GLU A 183 9.59 16.59 -10.01
C GLU A 183 10.02 16.08 -8.63
N ILE A 184 11.16 15.38 -8.56
CA ILE A 184 11.75 14.88 -7.32
C ILE A 184 12.15 16.03 -6.40
N ALA A 185 12.74 17.11 -6.94
CA ALA A 185 13.13 18.29 -6.17
C ALA A 185 11.92 18.98 -5.52
N THR A 186 10.73 18.87 -6.11
CA THR A 186 9.47 19.38 -5.54
C THR A 186 8.84 18.37 -4.57
N LEU A 187 8.85 17.08 -4.95
CA LEU A 187 8.23 16.01 -4.19
C LEU A 187 8.88 15.78 -2.82
N LEU A 188 10.21 15.70 -2.76
CA LEU A 188 10.90 15.32 -1.54
C LEU A 188 10.77 16.31 -0.37
N PRO A 189 10.87 17.63 -0.56
CA PRO A 189 10.60 18.58 0.52
C PRO A 189 9.16 18.54 1.02
N TRP A 190 8.19 18.31 0.12
CA TRP A 190 6.79 18.14 0.50
C TRP A 190 6.56 16.83 1.25
N ALA A 191 7.15 15.71 0.78
CA ALA A 191 7.10 14.43 1.44
C ALA A 191 7.70 14.49 2.87
N ALA A 192 8.81 15.19 3.04
CA ALA A 192 9.43 15.38 4.36
C ALA A 192 8.49 16.07 5.38
N ARG A 193 7.64 17.01 4.91
CA ARG A 193 6.62 17.65 5.76
C ARG A 193 5.48 16.71 6.17
N GLN A 194 5.28 15.61 5.45
CA GLN A 194 4.31 14.57 5.85
C GLN A 194 4.81 13.72 7.02
N GLY A 195 6.12 13.73 7.30
CA GLY A 195 6.77 12.86 8.28
C GLY A 195 7.34 11.57 7.67
N PRO A 196 8.01 10.73 8.49
CA PRO A 196 8.54 9.46 8.02
C PRO A 196 7.42 8.50 7.60
N GLY A 197 7.54 7.91 6.42
CA GLY A 197 6.51 7.06 5.85
C GLY A 197 6.99 6.28 4.63
N LEU A 198 6.06 5.96 3.75
CA LEU A 198 6.30 5.22 2.52
C LEU A 198 6.14 6.16 1.31
N LEU A 199 7.01 5.99 0.31
CA LEU A 199 6.89 6.61 -1.00
C LEU A 199 6.77 5.49 -2.02
N ILE A 200 5.66 5.44 -2.76
CA ILE A 200 5.36 4.36 -3.70
C ILE A 200 4.99 4.94 -5.06
N GLY A 201 5.13 4.16 -6.11
CA GLY A 201 4.67 4.56 -7.43
C GLY A 201 5.59 4.16 -8.57
N ASP A 202 5.18 4.58 -9.76
CA ASP A 202 5.97 4.51 -10.98
C ASP A 202 6.85 5.77 -11.08
N LEU A 203 8.15 5.58 -10.86
CA LEU A 203 9.11 6.67 -10.93
C LEU A 203 9.72 6.83 -12.34
N ASN A 204 9.38 5.93 -13.28
CA ASN A 204 9.88 5.94 -14.66
C ASN A 204 11.41 6.03 -14.79
N ALA A 205 12.13 5.61 -13.75
CA ALA A 205 13.58 5.63 -13.65
C ALA A 205 14.07 4.30 -13.08
N ARG A 206 15.16 3.76 -13.64
CA ARG A 206 15.77 2.53 -13.12
C ARG A 206 16.60 2.79 -11.88
N PRO A 207 16.92 1.76 -11.07
CA PRO A 207 17.67 1.94 -9.82
C PRO A 207 19.02 2.67 -9.99
N GLU A 208 19.68 2.49 -11.12
CA GLU A 208 20.96 3.13 -11.44
C GLU A 208 20.83 4.57 -11.98
N ALA A 209 19.61 5.05 -12.19
CA ALA A 209 19.37 6.39 -12.70
C ALA A 209 19.76 7.46 -11.68
N SER A 210 20.53 8.45 -12.12
CA SER A 210 21.12 9.46 -11.23
C SER A 210 20.07 10.30 -10.50
N GLU A 211 18.90 10.54 -11.12
CA GLU A 211 17.80 11.28 -10.51
C GLU A 211 17.22 10.60 -9.27
N LEU A 212 17.32 9.26 -9.16
CA LEU A 212 16.89 8.54 -7.95
C LEU A 212 17.84 8.67 -6.78
N GLY A 213 19.06 9.19 -6.99
CA GLY A 213 20.04 9.39 -5.92
C GLY A 213 19.50 10.23 -4.76
N ALA A 214 18.73 11.28 -5.06
CA ALA A 214 18.08 12.12 -4.04
C ALA A 214 16.98 11.39 -3.26
N VAL A 215 16.27 10.44 -3.90
CA VAL A 215 15.26 9.60 -3.26
C VAL A 215 15.97 8.59 -2.34
N MET A 216 16.99 7.90 -2.85
CA MET A 216 17.74 6.86 -2.11
C MET A 216 18.54 7.42 -0.93
N ALA A 217 18.87 8.71 -0.96
CA ALA A 217 19.48 9.40 0.18
C ALA A 217 18.53 9.57 1.38
N ARG A 218 17.21 9.42 1.17
CA ARG A 218 16.16 9.64 2.19
C ARG A 218 15.32 8.41 2.48
N TYR A 219 15.24 7.49 1.54
CA TYR A 219 14.42 6.29 1.59
C TYR A 219 15.25 5.07 1.25
N ARG A 220 14.85 3.92 1.79
CA ARG A 220 15.35 2.60 1.40
C ARG A 220 14.44 2.01 0.34
N ASP A 221 15.03 1.39 -0.66
CA ASP A 221 14.31 0.61 -1.67
C ASP A 221 13.94 -0.75 -1.07
N ALA A 222 12.63 -0.97 -0.87
CA ALA A 222 12.15 -2.17 -0.18
C ALA A 222 12.49 -3.45 -0.96
N TRP A 223 12.42 -3.43 -2.31
CA TRP A 223 12.76 -4.61 -3.09
C TRP A 223 14.24 -4.93 -3.01
N ALA A 224 15.11 -3.93 -3.12
CA ALA A 224 16.56 -4.12 -3.03
C ALA A 224 16.96 -4.62 -1.64
N ASP A 225 16.39 -4.05 -0.57
CA ASP A 225 16.61 -4.53 0.81
C ASP A 225 16.12 -5.96 0.99
N ALA A 226 14.91 -6.28 0.55
CA ALA A 226 14.37 -7.63 0.65
C ALA A 226 15.21 -8.65 -0.15
N ALA A 227 15.63 -8.29 -1.37
CA ALA A 227 16.45 -9.15 -2.23
C ALA A 227 17.82 -9.45 -1.60
N ALA A 228 18.47 -8.44 -1.01
CA ALA A 228 19.75 -8.61 -0.31
C ALA A 228 19.68 -9.59 0.88
N HIS A 229 18.48 -9.83 1.42
CA HIS A 229 18.23 -10.70 2.56
C HIS A 229 17.43 -11.97 2.22
N GLY A 230 17.24 -12.29 0.93
CA GLY A 230 16.48 -13.46 0.48
C GLY A 230 14.99 -13.40 0.79
N ARG A 231 14.43 -12.19 0.89
CA ARG A 231 13.01 -11.93 1.23
C ARG A 231 12.22 -11.30 0.08
N ALA A 232 12.82 -11.21 -1.12
CA ALA A 232 12.13 -10.80 -2.33
C ALA A 232 11.51 -12.02 -3.03
N GLY A 233 10.29 -11.86 -3.55
CA GLY A 233 9.53 -12.91 -4.24
C GLY A 233 8.91 -12.44 -5.55
N GLY A 234 8.18 -13.35 -6.22
CA GLY A 234 7.48 -13.09 -7.47
C GLY A 234 8.41 -13.08 -8.68
N VAL A 235 8.40 -12.04 -9.49
CA VAL A 235 9.23 -11.93 -10.69
C VAL A 235 10.71 -11.94 -10.33
N ALA A 236 11.39 -13.07 -10.55
CA ALA A 236 12.75 -13.33 -10.09
C ALA A 236 13.79 -12.32 -10.61
N SER A 237 13.58 -11.73 -11.79
CA SER A 237 14.46 -10.70 -12.35
C SER A 237 14.36 -9.34 -11.64
N GLY A 238 13.36 -9.14 -10.79
CA GLY A 238 13.04 -7.84 -10.21
C GLY A 238 12.42 -6.85 -11.20
N SER A 239 12.04 -7.30 -12.40
CA SER A 239 11.38 -6.43 -13.38
C SER A 239 9.96 -6.10 -12.94
N THR A 240 9.59 -4.83 -12.99
CA THR A 240 8.20 -4.39 -12.80
C THR A 240 7.48 -4.19 -14.15
N ARG A 241 8.14 -4.50 -15.26
CA ARG A 241 7.52 -4.50 -16.59
C ARG A 241 7.55 -5.90 -17.20
N PRO A 242 6.43 -6.38 -17.76
CA PRO A 242 6.40 -7.61 -18.52
C PRO A 242 7.35 -7.57 -19.74
N GLY A 243 7.95 -8.69 -20.05
CA GLY A 243 8.78 -8.83 -21.27
C GLY A 243 10.20 -9.30 -21.00
N ARG A 244 11.03 -9.34 -22.08
CA ARG A 244 12.39 -9.88 -22.00
C ARG A 244 13.42 -8.93 -21.40
N ARG A 245 13.17 -7.61 -21.45
CA ARG A 245 14.10 -6.61 -20.92
C ARG A 245 13.75 -6.36 -19.46
N VAL A 246 14.71 -6.59 -18.57
CA VAL A 246 14.56 -6.25 -17.15
C VAL A 246 14.44 -4.73 -17.01
N SER A 247 13.35 -4.27 -16.41
CA SER A 247 13.10 -2.87 -16.14
C SER A 247 12.32 -2.74 -14.84
N ARG A 248 12.97 -2.26 -13.78
CA ARG A 248 12.32 -1.94 -12.52
C ARG A 248 12.21 -0.43 -12.41
N ILE A 249 10.99 0.07 -12.48
CA ILE A 249 10.64 1.49 -12.46
C ILE A 249 9.53 1.81 -11.47
N ASP A 250 8.87 0.77 -10.95
CA ASP A 250 7.88 0.87 -9.89
C ASP A 250 8.52 0.48 -8.55
N TYR A 251 8.22 1.24 -7.51
CA TYR A 251 8.91 1.13 -6.24
C TYR A 251 7.97 1.21 -5.04
N VAL A 252 8.34 0.51 -4.00
CA VAL A 252 7.96 0.79 -2.62
C VAL A 252 9.24 1.23 -1.90
N PHE A 253 9.31 2.49 -1.52
CA PHE A 253 10.37 3.05 -0.70
C PHE A 253 9.85 3.27 0.72
N TYR A 254 10.72 3.14 1.72
CA TYR A 254 10.38 3.42 3.11
C TYR A 254 11.44 4.29 3.78
N ALA A 255 11.01 5.26 4.59
CA ALA A 255 11.92 6.11 5.35
C ALA A 255 12.62 5.30 6.44
N PRO A 256 13.94 5.47 6.68
CA PRO A 256 14.63 4.75 7.76
C PRO A 256 14.04 4.99 9.16
N ALA A 257 13.42 6.15 9.36
CA ALA A 257 12.80 6.56 10.63
C ALA A 257 11.32 6.15 10.75
N VAL A 258 10.75 5.43 9.78
CA VAL A 258 9.37 4.93 9.90
C VAL A 258 9.31 3.80 10.91
N ASP A 259 8.25 3.78 11.72
CA ASP A 259 8.06 2.76 12.76
C ASP A 259 7.52 1.44 12.17
N LEU A 260 8.22 0.95 11.14
CA LEU A 260 7.92 -0.26 10.40
C LEU A 260 9.21 -1.06 10.15
N THR A 261 9.11 -2.38 10.24
CA THR A 261 10.16 -3.31 9.83
C THR A 261 9.70 -4.04 8.56
N LEU A 262 10.52 -4.01 7.51
CA LEU A 262 10.24 -4.72 6.27
C LEU A 262 10.37 -6.23 6.46
N ASP A 263 9.34 -6.99 6.12
CA ASP A 263 9.33 -8.46 6.17
C ASP A 263 9.64 -9.07 4.80
N SER A 264 8.95 -8.64 3.76
CA SER A 264 9.12 -9.18 2.40
C SER A 264 8.64 -8.19 1.35
N VAL A 265 9.07 -8.42 0.12
CA VAL A 265 8.54 -7.75 -1.07
C VAL A 265 8.27 -8.78 -2.16
N GLU A 266 7.18 -8.60 -2.87
CA GLU A 266 6.81 -9.41 -4.03
C GLU A 266 6.50 -8.52 -5.23
N ILE A 267 7.05 -8.87 -6.40
CA ILE A 267 6.62 -8.32 -7.69
C ILE A 267 5.71 -9.37 -8.31
N VAL A 268 4.43 -9.05 -8.40
CA VAL A 268 3.39 -10.01 -8.78
C VAL A 268 3.21 -10.04 -10.29
N ASP A 269 3.52 -11.16 -10.94
CA ASP A 269 3.11 -11.38 -12.32
C ASP A 269 1.62 -11.77 -12.35
N THR A 270 0.77 -10.82 -12.75
CA THR A 270 -0.68 -11.03 -12.77
C THR A 270 -1.11 -12.16 -13.72
N SER A 271 -0.31 -12.44 -14.76
CA SER A 271 -0.60 -13.54 -15.71
C SER A 271 -0.48 -14.92 -15.08
N THR A 272 0.20 -15.04 -13.94
CA THR A 272 0.31 -16.30 -13.18
C THR A 272 -0.86 -16.52 -12.22
N LEU A 273 -1.70 -15.50 -12.00
CA LEU A 273 -2.85 -15.62 -11.13
C LEU A 273 -3.99 -16.38 -11.84
N PRO A 274 -4.60 -17.39 -11.22
CA PRO A 274 -5.62 -18.22 -11.88
C PRO A 274 -6.77 -17.37 -12.45
N GLY A 275 -7.05 -17.52 -13.76
CA GLY A 275 -8.14 -16.82 -14.44
C GLY A 275 -7.88 -15.35 -14.77
N LEU A 276 -6.66 -14.83 -14.51
CA LEU A 276 -6.20 -13.54 -14.98
C LEU A 276 -5.18 -13.68 -16.11
N GLY A 277 -5.09 -12.64 -16.93
CA GLY A 277 -4.02 -12.46 -17.90
C GLY A 277 -3.06 -11.34 -17.48
N GLU A 278 -2.29 -10.81 -18.43
CA GLU A 278 -1.62 -9.53 -18.27
C GLU A 278 -2.71 -8.45 -18.20
N VAL A 279 -2.91 -7.83 -17.03
CA VAL A 279 -3.93 -6.78 -16.83
C VAL A 279 -3.36 -5.37 -16.97
N SER A 280 -2.06 -5.25 -17.16
CA SER A 280 -1.33 -3.99 -17.36
C SER A 280 0.00 -4.29 -18.07
N ASP A 281 0.67 -3.27 -18.57
CA ASP A 281 2.06 -3.33 -19.01
C ASP A 281 3.05 -3.13 -17.83
N HIS A 282 2.55 -3.14 -16.60
CA HIS A 282 3.32 -3.17 -15.36
C HIS A 282 2.92 -4.34 -14.46
N HIS A 283 3.85 -4.79 -13.64
CA HIS A 283 3.63 -5.72 -12.53
C HIS A 283 3.47 -4.94 -11.22
N PRO A 284 2.45 -5.21 -10.39
CA PRO A 284 2.34 -4.60 -9.08
C PRO A 284 3.48 -5.04 -8.16
N VAL A 285 3.92 -4.10 -7.31
CA VAL A 285 4.91 -4.35 -6.25
C VAL A 285 4.21 -4.31 -4.90
N VAL A 286 4.31 -5.39 -4.13
CA VAL A 286 3.69 -5.52 -2.81
C VAL A 286 4.78 -5.66 -1.76
N ALA A 287 4.81 -4.75 -0.79
CA ALA A 287 5.69 -4.82 0.37
C ALA A 287 4.90 -5.13 1.64
N THR A 288 5.39 -6.06 2.44
CA THR A 288 4.83 -6.43 3.74
C THR A 288 5.73 -5.90 4.84
N PHE A 289 5.14 -5.13 5.73
CA PHE A 289 5.80 -4.56 6.90
C PHE A 289 5.17 -5.08 8.19
N ARG A 290 5.96 -5.14 9.27
CA ARG A 290 5.46 -5.27 10.65
C ARG A 290 5.57 -3.93 11.35
N ARG A 291 4.52 -3.54 12.08
CA ARG A 291 4.63 -2.40 12.99
C ARG A 291 5.51 -2.78 14.19
N ASN A 292 6.49 -1.94 14.48
CA ASN A 292 7.33 -2.12 15.65
C ASN A 292 6.47 -1.89 16.92
N PRO A 293 6.72 -2.63 18.00
CA PRO A 293 6.06 -2.35 19.28
C PRO A 293 6.50 -0.96 19.77
N PRO A 294 5.61 -0.19 20.43
CA PRO A 294 5.98 1.12 20.97
C PRO A 294 7.15 0.98 21.96
N ALA A 295 8.14 1.87 21.85
CA ALA A 295 9.41 1.84 22.60
C ALA A 295 9.24 1.81 24.13
N HIS A 296 8.05 2.13 24.66
CA HIS A 296 7.75 2.13 26.08
C HIS A 296 7.33 0.76 26.67
N ALA A 297 7.19 -0.29 25.86
CA ALA A 297 6.84 -1.62 26.36
C ALA A 297 8.04 -2.43 26.89
N ALA A 298 9.28 -1.97 26.66
CA ALA A 298 10.50 -2.68 27.03
C ALA A 298 11.08 -2.29 28.43
N GLY A 299 10.45 -1.40 29.17
CA GLY A 299 11.01 -0.77 30.37
C GLY A 299 10.36 -1.12 31.71
N ALA A 300 9.43 -2.06 31.80
CA ALA A 300 8.92 -2.52 33.09
C ALA A 300 9.68 -3.77 33.55
N VAL A 301 10.97 -3.61 33.85
CA VAL A 301 11.65 -4.55 34.76
C VAL A 301 11.20 -4.18 36.18
N ASP A 302 10.35 -5.02 36.74
CA ASP A 302 9.90 -4.94 38.13
C ASP A 302 11.14 -5.13 39.03
N ILE A 303 11.65 -4.05 39.56
CA ILE A 303 12.67 -4.10 40.62
C ILE A 303 11.90 -4.25 41.93
N ARG A 304 11.82 -5.47 42.44
CA ARG A 304 11.54 -5.80 43.82
C ARG A 304 12.66 -6.59 44.43
#